data_83293551852050dba5961f3469f27d75
#
_entry.id   83293551852050dba5961f3469f27d75
#
_cell.length_a   1.000
_cell.length_b   1.000
_cell.length_c   1.000
_cell.angle_alpha   90.00
_cell.angle_beta   90.00
_cell.angle_gamma   90.00
#
_symmetry.space_group_name_H-M   'P 1'
#
loop_
_entity.id
_entity.type
_entity.pdbx_description
1 polymer ?
#
loop_
_entity_poly.entity_id
_entity_poly.type
_entity_poly.pdbx_seq_one_letter_code
_entity_poly.pdbx_strand_id
1 'polypeptide(L)'
;MMQMRTHTCGELRLANAGQRVKIVGWMENVRVVGQNFAFVVLRDFYGTTQVVVENQEMMDIINGLNKESTISVEGTVRERASKNPKQATGDVEVVPEKIEVLGRCRYNSLPFEINRSREADETQRLKYRYLDLRNPAVKSNIILRCQVVSALRAAMTQHGFLEITTPILTASSPEGARDYLVPARKHPGKFYALPQAPQQFKQLLMTAGFDRYFQIAPCFRDEDARGDRSPGEFYQLDMEMAFATQEDVFAVLEDVLPPIFAKFGTYNVASSAPFRRVAYRDAMETYGSDKPDLRIDLTCKNVTSLFAESEFEALRGQTVKMVPVSDCKLTRKQIDKLLGDCEVQSGSKAYWFKMDENGHLAGGIAKFVTGIQQELTQILDLKPNTLVLVAAGAAATKSVGVLIKTFGAACEGHMDKERYEFCWIVDFPMYEIGDESGQLEFCHNPFSMPSGGLEVLLKAERGEIDPLTITADQYDLVCNGVELSSGAVRNHDPEIMVKAFELVRLGEEDVKKKFPAMYNAFCYGAPPHAGIAPGVDRMVMLLAGESSIREIIPFPMNKNAQDIMMGAPSTVEQKQLDELHIAIVGEVEED
;
A
#
# COMPACT_ATOMS: atom_id res chain seq x y z
N MET A 1 31.81 -5.52 22.87
CA MET A 1 31.28 -6.91 22.96
C MET A 1 30.07 -6.92 23.87
N MET A 2 29.00 -7.61 23.48
CA MET A 2 27.84 -7.79 24.37
C MET A 2 28.25 -8.72 25.52
N GLN A 3 27.99 -8.35 26.79
CA GLN A 3 28.38 -9.12 27.94
C GLN A 3 27.59 -10.45 28.14
N MET A 4 26.35 -10.50 27.59
CA MET A 4 25.47 -11.65 27.79
C MET A 4 25.70 -12.81 26.81
N ARG A 5 26.36 -12.58 25.68
CA ARG A 5 26.66 -13.60 24.67
C ARG A 5 27.99 -13.35 23.97
N THR A 6 28.67 -14.40 23.58
CA THR A 6 29.89 -14.33 22.75
C THR A 6 29.54 -14.44 21.25
N HIS A 7 28.50 -15.24 20.94
CA HIS A 7 28.05 -15.52 19.58
C HIS A 7 26.52 -15.46 19.49
N THR A 8 26.01 -15.20 18.28
CA THR A 8 24.58 -15.33 17.96
C THR A 8 24.23 -16.78 17.61
N CYS A 9 22.94 -17.13 17.67
CA CYS A 9 22.49 -18.48 17.30
C CYS A 9 22.60 -18.76 15.79
N GLY A 10 22.80 -17.74 14.96
CA GLY A 10 22.88 -17.89 13.51
C GLY A 10 24.29 -17.93 12.92
N GLU A 11 25.33 -17.58 13.72
CA GLU A 11 26.69 -17.37 13.15
C GLU A 11 27.65 -18.53 13.31
N LEU A 12 27.36 -19.51 14.15
CA LEU A 12 28.26 -20.64 14.37
C LEU A 12 28.46 -21.50 13.12
N ARG A 13 29.71 -21.84 12.86
CA ARG A 13 30.13 -22.66 11.71
C ARG A 13 31.16 -23.70 12.15
N LEU A 14 31.52 -24.62 11.23
CA LEU A 14 32.51 -25.67 11.52
C LEU A 14 33.86 -25.10 12.00
N ALA A 15 34.23 -23.90 11.56
CA ALA A 15 35.43 -23.19 12.04
C ALA A 15 35.40 -22.84 13.55
N ASN A 16 34.23 -22.87 14.16
CA ASN A 16 34.07 -22.65 15.60
C ASN A 16 34.16 -23.95 16.42
N ALA A 17 34.32 -25.12 15.78
CA ALA A 17 34.42 -26.39 16.49
C ALA A 17 35.59 -26.36 17.51
N GLY A 18 35.33 -26.83 18.73
CA GLY A 18 36.26 -26.78 19.83
C GLY A 18 36.28 -25.45 20.62
N GLN A 19 35.63 -24.41 20.13
CA GLN A 19 35.54 -23.13 20.84
C GLN A 19 34.48 -23.20 21.94
N ARG A 20 34.80 -22.56 23.08
CA ARG A 20 33.82 -22.29 24.14
C ARG A 20 33.02 -21.04 23.78
N VAL A 21 31.70 -21.16 23.76
CA VAL A 21 30.77 -20.08 23.38
C VAL A 21 29.71 -19.89 24.46
N LYS A 22 29.15 -18.68 24.49
CA LYS A 22 27.94 -18.35 25.21
C LYS A 22 26.92 -17.83 24.22
N ILE A 23 25.80 -18.55 24.09
CA ILE A 23 24.66 -18.17 23.22
C ILE A 23 23.41 -17.98 24.06
N VAL A 24 22.50 -17.09 23.62
CA VAL A 24 21.25 -16.81 24.33
C VAL A 24 20.09 -16.78 23.31
N GLY A 25 18.93 -17.25 23.74
CA GLY A 25 17.76 -17.26 22.85
C GLY A 25 16.54 -17.93 23.46
N TRP A 26 15.54 -18.10 22.63
CA TRP A 26 14.31 -18.83 22.96
C TRP A 26 14.46 -20.33 22.65
N MET A 27 13.95 -21.17 23.52
CA MET A 27 13.81 -22.60 23.25
C MET A 27 12.66 -22.83 22.26
N GLU A 28 12.98 -22.88 20.98
CA GLU A 28 11.98 -23.07 19.92
C GLU A 28 11.40 -24.48 19.94
N ASN A 29 12.24 -25.49 20.11
CA ASN A 29 11.84 -26.87 20.13
C ASN A 29 12.76 -27.71 21.04
N VAL A 30 12.17 -28.71 21.68
CA VAL A 30 12.90 -29.69 22.48
C VAL A 30 12.47 -31.08 22.02
N ARG A 31 13.45 -31.92 21.69
CA ARG A 31 13.24 -33.32 21.35
C ARG A 31 14.02 -34.21 22.32
N VAL A 32 13.31 -34.79 23.28
CA VAL A 32 13.84 -35.76 24.19
C VAL A 32 13.97 -37.10 23.46
N VAL A 33 15.17 -37.71 23.50
CA VAL A 33 15.48 -38.97 22.81
C VAL A 33 15.73 -40.10 23.83
N GLY A 34 16.13 -39.75 25.01
CA GLY A 34 16.42 -40.71 26.09
C GLY A 34 16.34 -40.06 27.47
N GLN A 35 16.57 -40.83 28.50
CA GLN A 35 16.44 -40.37 29.89
C GLN A 35 17.32 -39.14 30.19
N ASN A 36 18.54 -39.09 29.64
CA ASN A 36 19.51 -38.01 29.85
C ASN A 36 19.98 -37.37 28.57
N PHE A 37 19.16 -37.43 27.49
CA PHE A 37 19.58 -36.96 26.19
C PHE A 37 18.46 -36.24 25.47
N ALA A 38 18.72 -34.98 25.11
CA ALA A 38 17.78 -34.17 24.33
C ALA A 38 18.49 -33.23 23.34
N PHE A 39 17.80 -32.93 22.28
CA PHE A 39 18.13 -31.85 21.35
C PHE A 39 17.23 -30.64 21.63
N VAL A 40 17.86 -29.48 21.84
CA VAL A 40 17.17 -28.20 22.03
C VAL A 40 17.53 -27.31 20.84
N VAL A 41 16.54 -26.77 20.13
CA VAL A 41 16.74 -25.73 19.13
C VAL A 41 16.63 -24.39 19.86
N LEU A 42 17.74 -23.67 19.91
CA LEU A 42 17.81 -22.32 20.47
C LEU A 42 17.75 -21.30 19.33
N ARG A 43 16.85 -20.36 19.41
CA ARG A 43 16.61 -19.33 18.39
C ARG A 43 16.85 -17.93 18.95
N ASP A 44 17.54 -17.09 18.19
CA ASP A 44 17.60 -15.64 18.42
C ASP A 44 17.15 -14.87 17.17
N PHE A 45 17.47 -13.57 17.09
CA PHE A 45 17.17 -12.75 15.92
C PHE A 45 17.89 -13.23 14.65
N TYR A 46 19.10 -13.76 14.80
CA TYR A 46 20.01 -14.07 13.69
C TYR A 46 19.87 -15.49 13.14
N GLY A 47 19.21 -16.38 13.89
CA GLY A 47 18.99 -17.75 13.45
C GLY A 47 18.81 -18.75 14.59
N THR A 48 19.13 -20.00 14.29
CA THR A 48 18.97 -21.12 15.23
C THR A 48 20.26 -21.90 15.38
N THR A 49 20.49 -22.49 16.57
CA THR A 49 21.58 -23.42 16.84
C THR A 49 21.03 -24.61 17.64
N GLN A 50 21.48 -25.81 17.29
CA GLN A 50 21.20 -26.99 18.08
C GLN A 50 22.09 -27.04 19.33
N VAL A 51 21.47 -27.26 20.49
CA VAL A 51 22.13 -27.57 21.76
C VAL A 51 21.85 -29.01 22.08
N VAL A 52 22.88 -29.77 22.46
CA VAL A 52 22.77 -31.20 22.79
C VAL A 52 22.98 -31.40 24.26
N VAL A 53 21.91 -31.70 24.96
CA VAL A 53 21.96 -31.98 26.40
C VAL A 53 22.24 -33.46 26.61
N GLU A 54 23.32 -33.80 27.37
CA GLU A 54 23.84 -35.15 27.54
C GLU A 54 23.97 -35.56 29.03
N ASN A 55 23.42 -34.77 29.94
CA ASN A 55 23.48 -35.08 31.37
C ASN A 55 22.17 -34.77 32.12
N GLN A 56 21.97 -35.40 33.28
CA GLN A 56 20.73 -35.32 34.04
C GLN A 56 20.46 -33.93 34.60
N GLU A 57 21.46 -33.21 35.10
CA GLU A 57 21.29 -31.88 35.69
C GLU A 57 20.68 -30.90 34.70
N MET A 58 21.21 -30.89 33.48
CA MET A 58 20.69 -30.01 32.42
C MET A 58 19.36 -30.50 31.85
N MET A 59 19.14 -31.83 31.82
CA MET A 59 17.83 -32.39 31.48
C MET A 59 16.75 -31.95 32.46
N ASP A 60 17.02 -31.90 33.74
CA ASP A 60 16.08 -31.46 34.77
C ASP A 60 15.70 -29.98 34.57
N ILE A 61 16.68 -29.13 34.18
CA ILE A 61 16.42 -27.73 33.83
C ILE A 61 15.49 -27.66 32.61
N ILE A 62 15.83 -28.37 31.52
CA ILE A 62 15.06 -28.31 30.26
C ILE A 62 13.65 -28.87 30.41
N ASN A 63 13.51 -30.00 31.13
CA ASN A 63 12.22 -30.62 31.39
C ASN A 63 11.28 -29.76 32.26
N GLY A 64 11.85 -28.85 33.07
CA GLY A 64 11.11 -27.88 33.87
C GLY A 64 10.69 -26.61 33.11
N LEU A 65 10.92 -26.54 31.79
CA LEU A 65 10.66 -25.36 30.97
C LEU A 65 9.66 -25.65 29.83
N ASN A 66 8.79 -24.70 29.59
CA ASN A 66 7.93 -24.70 28.40
C ASN A 66 8.67 -24.14 27.18
N LYS A 67 8.22 -24.51 25.96
CA LYS A 67 8.66 -23.89 24.72
C LYS A 67 8.59 -22.35 24.83
N GLU A 68 9.46 -21.68 24.11
CA GLU A 68 9.60 -20.22 24.11
C GLU A 68 10.09 -19.63 25.45
N SER A 69 10.58 -20.45 26.41
CA SER A 69 11.41 -19.95 27.50
C SER A 69 12.74 -19.43 26.93
N THR A 70 13.29 -18.37 27.54
CA THR A 70 14.62 -17.85 27.17
C THR A 70 15.68 -18.42 28.08
N ILE A 71 16.76 -18.91 27.49
CA ILE A 71 17.91 -19.48 28.22
C ILE A 71 19.23 -18.91 27.70
N SER A 72 20.23 -18.96 28.58
CA SER A 72 21.63 -18.78 28.25
C SER A 72 22.31 -20.14 28.29
N VAL A 73 23.12 -20.45 27.30
CA VAL A 73 23.87 -21.68 27.16
C VAL A 73 25.34 -21.35 27.02
N GLU A 74 26.15 -21.77 27.97
CA GLU A 74 27.61 -21.76 27.87
C GLU A 74 28.07 -23.18 27.60
N GLY A 75 28.91 -23.38 26.59
CA GLY A 75 29.37 -24.72 26.23
C GLY A 75 30.33 -24.71 25.05
N THR A 76 30.74 -25.91 24.65
CA THR A 76 31.71 -26.11 23.58
C THR A 76 31.00 -26.44 22.25
N VAL A 77 31.40 -25.79 21.17
CA VAL A 77 30.92 -26.09 19.81
C VAL A 77 31.52 -27.42 19.35
N ARG A 78 30.67 -28.31 18.86
CA ARG A 78 31.05 -29.62 18.32
C ARG A 78 30.50 -29.79 16.91
N GLU A 79 31.21 -30.50 16.05
CA GLU A 79 30.69 -30.92 14.75
C GLU A 79 29.55 -31.93 14.95
N ARG A 80 28.44 -31.77 14.21
CA ARG A 80 27.27 -32.66 14.27
C ARG A 80 27.59 -34.00 13.61
N ALA A 81 27.19 -35.08 14.27
CA ALA A 81 27.24 -36.41 13.67
C ALA A 81 26.30 -36.56 12.47
N SER A 82 25.13 -35.87 12.51
CA SER A 82 24.18 -35.82 11.41
C SER A 82 23.98 -34.35 11.00
N LYS A 83 24.59 -33.95 9.91
CA LYS A 83 24.51 -32.57 9.37
C LYS A 83 23.15 -32.25 8.82
N ASN A 84 22.72 -31.00 8.95
CA ASN A 84 21.46 -30.49 8.41
C ASN A 84 21.72 -29.36 7.40
N PRO A 85 21.75 -29.63 6.08
CA PRO A 85 22.06 -28.62 5.08
C PRO A 85 21.00 -27.52 4.94
N LYS A 86 19.82 -27.70 5.57
CA LYS A 86 18.75 -26.70 5.56
C LYS A 86 18.94 -25.57 6.59
N GLN A 87 19.91 -25.70 7.49
CA GLN A 87 20.24 -24.71 8.50
C GLN A 87 21.65 -24.18 8.31
N ALA A 88 21.85 -22.87 8.42
CA ALA A 88 23.15 -22.24 8.28
C ALA A 88 24.17 -22.76 9.32
N THR A 89 23.71 -23.15 10.52
CA THR A 89 24.49 -23.74 11.60
C THR A 89 24.40 -25.28 11.63
N GLY A 90 23.87 -25.89 10.57
CA GLY A 90 23.53 -27.32 10.53
C GLY A 90 24.71 -28.30 10.58
N ASP A 91 25.95 -27.80 10.46
CA ASP A 91 27.17 -28.61 10.59
C ASP A 91 27.65 -28.72 12.04
N VAL A 92 27.15 -27.86 12.94
CA VAL A 92 27.62 -27.77 14.33
C VAL A 92 26.49 -27.82 15.35
N GLU A 93 26.84 -28.15 16.55
CA GLU A 93 25.98 -28.14 17.73
C GLU A 93 26.77 -27.65 18.94
N VAL A 94 26.07 -27.16 19.97
CA VAL A 94 26.69 -26.75 21.23
C VAL A 94 26.42 -27.80 22.30
N VAL A 95 27.48 -28.32 22.91
CA VAL A 95 27.38 -29.18 24.10
C VAL A 95 27.47 -28.29 25.33
N PRO A 96 26.38 -28.15 26.10
CA PRO A 96 26.33 -27.22 27.20
C PRO A 96 27.16 -27.69 28.40
N GLU A 97 27.88 -26.77 29.02
CA GLU A 97 28.53 -26.91 30.32
C GLU A 97 27.68 -26.25 31.42
N LYS A 98 26.92 -25.21 31.03
CA LYS A 98 26.00 -24.50 31.91
C LYS A 98 24.77 -24.01 31.11
N ILE A 99 23.61 -24.20 31.73
CA ILE A 99 22.35 -23.62 31.26
C ILE A 99 21.78 -22.72 32.35
N GLU A 100 21.44 -21.49 32.00
CA GLU A 100 20.81 -20.51 32.89
C GLU A 100 19.47 -20.07 32.32
N VAL A 101 18.43 -20.12 33.14
CA VAL A 101 17.08 -19.67 32.74
C VAL A 101 16.97 -18.16 32.89
N LEU A 102 16.78 -17.47 31.79
CA LEU A 102 16.64 -16.02 31.75
C LEU A 102 15.18 -15.56 31.86
N GLY A 103 14.26 -16.32 31.28
CA GLY A 103 12.82 -16.03 31.34
C GLY A 103 11.98 -17.25 31.06
N ARG A 104 11.13 -17.62 32.03
CA ARG A 104 10.25 -18.80 31.92
C ARG A 104 8.98 -18.46 31.13
N CYS A 105 8.67 -19.22 30.10
CA CYS A 105 7.32 -19.28 29.55
C CYS A 105 6.40 -19.99 30.56
N ARG A 106 5.39 -19.27 31.04
CA ARG A 106 4.45 -19.78 32.06
C ARG A 106 3.32 -20.62 31.49
N TYR A 107 3.15 -20.60 30.17
CA TYR A 107 2.04 -21.26 29.46
C TYR A 107 2.52 -22.58 28.86
N ASN A 108 1.73 -23.63 29.08
CA ASN A 108 2.03 -24.97 28.56
C ASN A 108 1.71 -25.11 27.07
N SER A 109 0.88 -24.22 26.53
CA SER A 109 0.53 -24.15 25.11
C SER A 109 0.64 -22.72 24.59
N LEU A 110 1.08 -22.57 23.36
CA LEU A 110 1.10 -21.30 22.65
C LEU A 110 -0.25 -21.07 21.95
N PRO A 111 -0.66 -19.82 21.71
CA PRO A 111 -1.89 -19.50 20.95
C PRO A 111 -1.84 -20.04 19.51
N PHE A 112 -0.64 -20.20 18.97
CA PHE A 112 -0.33 -20.81 17.66
C PHE A 112 1.13 -21.27 17.64
N GLU A 113 1.46 -22.21 16.76
CA GLU A 113 2.86 -22.58 16.50
C GLU A 113 3.58 -21.44 15.78
N ILE A 114 4.70 -20.97 16.33
CA ILE A 114 5.43 -19.77 15.85
C ILE A 114 5.71 -19.83 14.34
N ASN A 115 6.28 -20.94 13.86
CA ASN A 115 6.67 -21.08 12.45
C ASN A 115 5.47 -21.28 11.49
N ARG A 116 4.25 -21.41 12.03
CA ARG A 116 3.00 -21.54 11.29
C ARG A 116 1.99 -20.46 11.68
N SER A 117 2.42 -19.39 12.31
CA SER A 117 1.54 -18.31 12.79
C SER A 117 0.70 -17.69 11.66
N ARG A 118 1.20 -17.68 10.42
CA ARG A 118 0.46 -17.17 9.24
C ARG A 118 -0.78 -18.01 8.87
N GLU A 119 -0.90 -19.23 9.41
CA GLU A 119 -2.08 -20.09 9.23
C GLU A 119 -3.15 -19.83 10.30
N ALA A 120 -2.81 -19.10 11.37
CA ALA A 120 -3.73 -18.74 12.43
C ALA A 120 -4.65 -17.59 12.02
N ASP A 121 -5.78 -17.47 12.74
CA ASP A 121 -6.71 -16.36 12.57
C ASP A 121 -6.04 -15.00 12.82
N GLU A 122 -6.40 -13.97 12.03
CA GLU A 122 -5.80 -12.64 12.10
C GLU A 122 -5.95 -12.03 13.50
N THR A 123 -7.10 -12.19 14.15
CA THR A 123 -7.35 -11.67 15.49
C THR A 123 -6.38 -12.26 16.52
N GLN A 124 -6.11 -13.56 16.42
CA GLN A 124 -5.13 -14.24 17.26
C GLN A 124 -3.72 -13.72 17.00
N ARG A 125 -3.34 -13.57 15.75
CA ARG A 125 -2.03 -13.05 15.35
C ARG A 125 -1.81 -11.62 15.86
N LEU A 126 -2.81 -10.75 15.74
CA LEU A 126 -2.75 -9.37 16.22
C LEU A 126 -2.70 -9.29 17.74
N LYS A 127 -3.50 -10.09 18.45
CA LYS A 127 -3.50 -10.16 19.93
C LYS A 127 -2.14 -10.57 20.49
N TYR A 128 -1.47 -11.51 19.83
CA TYR A 128 -0.16 -12.03 20.22
C TYR A 128 0.92 -11.64 19.22
N ARG A 129 0.87 -10.42 18.69
CA ARG A 129 1.74 -9.97 17.61
C ARG A 129 3.23 -10.12 17.92
N TYR A 130 3.64 -9.94 19.18
CA TYR A 130 5.01 -10.19 19.63
C TYR A 130 5.46 -11.67 19.49
N LEU A 131 4.54 -12.62 19.45
CA LEU A 131 4.82 -14.03 19.11
C LEU A 131 4.84 -14.24 17.60
N ASP A 132 3.88 -13.67 16.88
CA ASP A 132 3.80 -13.72 15.41
C ASP A 132 5.06 -13.14 14.75
N LEU A 133 5.61 -12.05 15.30
CA LEU A 133 6.87 -11.44 14.87
C LEU A 133 8.11 -12.34 15.09
N ARG A 134 8.01 -13.45 15.84
CA ARG A 134 9.07 -14.46 15.93
C ARG A 134 9.11 -15.38 14.71
N ASN A 135 8.01 -15.48 13.96
CA ASN A 135 7.98 -16.24 12.70
C ASN A 135 8.96 -15.62 11.69
N PRO A 136 9.90 -16.40 11.13
CA PRO A 136 10.90 -15.87 10.18
C PRO A 136 10.30 -15.15 8.96
N ALA A 137 9.17 -15.65 8.42
CA ALA A 137 8.52 -15.03 7.28
C ALA A 137 7.89 -13.68 7.63
N VAL A 138 7.25 -13.55 8.80
CA VAL A 138 6.70 -12.28 9.28
C VAL A 138 7.82 -11.30 9.62
N LYS A 139 8.86 -11.79 10.33
CA LYS A 139 10.03 -10.99 10.68
C LYS A 139 10.75 -10.43 9.46
N SER A 140 10.91 -11.23 8.39
CA SER A 140 11.60 -10.79 7.17
C SER A 140 10.94 -9.59 6.51
N ASN A 141 9.60 -9.50 6.55
CA ASN A 141 8.87 -8.35 6.03
C ASN A 141 9.19 -7.06 6.80
N ILE A 142 9.32 -7.15 8.12
CA ILE A 142 9.68 -5.99 8.95
C ILE A 142 11.14 -5.57 8.71
N ILE A 143 12.04 -6.53 8.57
CA ILE A 143 13.44 -6.26 8.22
C ILE A 143 13.52 -5.60 6.84
N LEU A 144 12.78 -6.12 5.86
CA LEU A 144 12.69 -5.53 4.53
C LEU A 144 12.23 -4.07 4.60
N ARG A 145 11.15 -3.80 5.36
CA ARG A 145 10.66 -2.42 5.58
C ARG A 145 11.77 -1.50 6.11
N CYS A 146 12.50 -1.92 7.13
CA CYS A 146 13.61 -1.14 7.70
C CYS A 146 14.71 -0.86 6.67
N GLN A 147 15.06 -1.86 5.86
CA GLN A 147 16.09 -1.73 4.83
C GLN A 147 15.65 -0.82 3.69
N VAL A 148 14.40 -0.92 3.24
CA VAL A 148 13.81 -0.05 2.20
C VAL A 148 13.79 1.41 2.68
N VAL A 149 13.31 1.68 3.90
CA VAL A 149 13.29 3.03 4.47
C VAL A 149 14.71 3.62 4.56
N SER A 150 15.68 2.82 4.99
CA SER A 150 17.08 3.26 5.05
C SER A 150 17.64 3.59 3.66
N ALA A 151 17.30 2.77 2.65
CA ALA A 151 17.73 3.00 1.26
C ALA A 151 17.08 4.25 0.65
N LEU A 152 15.79 4.48 0.91
CA LEU A 152 15.07 5.69 0.49
C LEU A 152 15.73 6.95 1.07
N ARG A 153 16.04 6.98 2.38
CA ARG A 153 16.74 8.10 3.00
C ARG A 153 18.09 8.37 2.36
N ALA A 154 18.87 7.32 2.13
CA ALA A 154 20.18 7.45 1.51
C ALA A 154 20.08 8.02 0.07
N ALA A 155 19.15 7.51 -0.74
CA ALA A 155 18.92 7.97 -2.09
C ALA A 155 18.47 9.45 -2.12
N MET A 156 17.48 9.83 -1.31
CA MET A 156 17.01 11.21 -1.24
C MET A 156 18.11 12.19 -0.80
N THR A 157 18.93 11.81 0.17
CA THR A 157 20.09 12.63 0.60
C THR A 157 21.12 12.79 -0.52
N GLN A 158 21.38 11.73 -1.32
CA GLN A 158 22.27 11.80 -2.48
C GLN A 158 21.75 12.74 -3.57
N HIS A 159 20.42 12.86 -3.70
CA HIS A 159 19.78 13.83 -4.60
C HIS A 159 19.68 15.25 -4.02
N GLY A 160 20.35 15.54 -2.89
CA GLY A 160 20.42 16.87 -2.29
C GLY A 160 19.19 17.27 -1.48
N PHE A 161 18.31 16.34 -1.15
CA PHE A 161 17.17 16.61 -0.29
C PHE A 161 17.57 16.64 1.18
N LEU A 162 16.94 17.54 1.94
CA LEU A 162 17.06 17.63 3.40
C LEU A 162 15.88 16.93 4.06
N GLU A 163 16.15 16.04 5.00
CA GLU A 163 15.10 15.43 5.82
C GLU A 163 14.68 16.41 6.92
N ILE A 164 13.46 16.98 6.81
CA ILE A 164 12.91 17.96 7.76
C ILE A 164 11.62 17.41 8.34
N THR A 165 11.55 17.31 9.67
CA THR A 165 10.35 16.87 10.38
C THR A 165 9.35 18.02 10.53
N THR A 166 8.07 17.70 10.43
CA THR A 166 6.96 18.64 10.56
C THR A 166 6.10 18.31 11.78
N PRO A 167 5.32 19.25 12.33
CA PRO A 167 4.48 19.00 13.50
C PRO A 167 3.45 17.90 13.31
N ILE A 168 3.28 17.06 14.35
CA ILE A 168 2.21 16.06 14.43
C ILE A 168 0.93 16.70 15.02
N LEU A 169 1.04 17.56 16.02
CA LEU A 169 -0.11 18.32 16.52
C LEU A 169 -0.26 19.60 15.70
N THR A 170 -1.28 19.66 14.86
CA THR A 170 -1.50 20.78 13.94
C THR A 170 -2.97 21.20 13.92
N ALA A 171 -3.34 22.07 13.01
CA ALA A 171 -4.73 22.41 12.74
C ALA A 171 -5.36 21.41 11.77
N SER A 172 -6.68 21.26 11.83
CA SER A 172 -7.47 20.52 10.84
C SER A 172 -7.17 21.04 9.43
N SER A 173 -6.99 20.13 8.49
CA SER A 173 -6.76 20.44 7.08
C SER A 173 -7.84 19.77 6.23
N PRO A 174 -8.57 20.51 5.41
CA PRO A 174 -9.65 19.96 4.59
C PRO A 174 -9.09 19.27 3.32
N GLU A 175 -8.27 18.22 3.50
CA GLU A 175 -7.64 17.46 2.41
C GLU A 175 -8.47 16.22 1.96
N GLY A 176 -9.73 16.13 2.38
CA GLY A 176 -10.68 15.13 1.89
C GLY A 176 -10.94 13.93 2.81
N ALA A 177 -9.99 13.52 3.68
CA ALA A 177 -10.22 12.49 4.69
C ALA A 177 -10.77 13.08 6.00
N ARG A 178 -11.26 12.22 6.90
CA ARG A 178 -11.63 12.65 8.25
C ARG A 178 -10.37 12.75 9.11
N ASP A 179 -10.32 13.81 9.96
CA ASP A 179 -9.22 14.05 10.87
C ASP A 179 -9.38 13.23 12.16
N TYR A 180 -8.26 12.76 12.71
CA TYR A 180 -8.17 12.41 14.12
C TYR A 180 -7.98 13.68 14.96
N LEU A 181 -8.90 13.96 15.90
CA LEU A 181 -8.88 15.16 16.73
C LEU A 181 -8.33 14.89 18.12
N VAL A 182 -7.45 15.78 18.59
CA VAL A 182 -6.85 15.72 19.93
C VAL A 182 -7.28 16.96 20.71
N PRO A 183 -8.04 16.82 21.82
CA PRO A 183 -8.52 17.96 22.59
C PRO A 183 -7.38 18.71 23.27
N ALA A 184 -7.47 20.04 23.27
CA ALA A 184 -6.43 20.92 23.82
C ALA A 184 -6.75 21.35 25.25
N ARG A 185 -6.14 20.74 26.27
CA ARG A 185 -6.36 21.05 27.69
C ARG A 185 -6.18 22.54 28.05
N LYS A 186 -5.21 23.23 27.44
CA LYS A 186 -4.94 24.67 27.68
C LYS A 186 -5.90 25.62 26.97
N HIS A 187 -6.72 25.10 26.07
CA HIS A 187 -7.65 25.88 25.25
C HIS A 187 -9.01 25.16 25.18
N PRO A 188 -9.84 25.28 26.20
CA PRO A 188 -11.14 24.61 26.27
C PRO A 188 -11.97 24.82 25.00
N GLY A 189 -12.57 23.74 24.48
CA GLY A 189 -13.37 23.74 23.27
C GLY A 189 -12.57 23.82 21.96
N LYS A 190 -11.22 23.76 22.02
CA LYS A 190 -10.35 23.70 20.84
C LYS A 190 -9.64 22.35 20.75
N PHE A 191 -9.33 21.95 19.52
CA PHE A 191 -8.70 20.68 19.21
C PHE A 191 -7.48 20.92 18.31
N TYR A 192 -6.47 20.09 18.51
CA TYR A 192 -5.47 19.80 17.48
C TYR A 192 -6.01 18.69 16.56
N ALA A 193 -5.51 18.64 15.36
CA ALA A 193 -5.68 17.50 14.47
C ALA A 193 -4.36 16.77 14.26
N LEU A 194 -4.40 15.46 14.03
CA LEU A 194 -3.25 14.73 13.50
C LEU A 194 -3.17 14.97 11.99
N PRO A 195 -1.97 15.14 11.38
CA PRO A 195 -1.84 15.55 9.99
C PRO A 195 -2.24 14.41 9.05
N GLN A 196 -3.11 14.70 8.08
CA GLN A 196 -3.44 13.75 7.00
C GLN A 196 -2.25 13.55 6.06
N ALA A 197 -1.46 14.60 5.87
CA ALA A 197 -0.14 14.68 5.23
C ALA A 197 0.49 16.02 5.62
N PRO A 198 1.82 16.21 5.52
CA PRO A 198 2.46 17.48 5.81
C PRO A 198 2.34 18.51 4.66
N GLN A 199 1.22 18.50 3.92
CA GLN A 199 1.02 19.23 2.67
C GLN A 199 1.27 20.75 2.82
N GLN A 200 0.66 21.39 3.81
CA GLN A 200 0.85 22.81 4.01
C GLN A 200 2.28 23.15 4.45
N PHE A 201 2.85 22.34 5.35
CA PHE A 201 4.19 22.57 5.87
C PHE A 201 5.28 22.48 4.79
N LYS A 202 5.20 21.48 3.91
CA LYS A 202 6.19 21.34 2.83
C LYS A 202 6.14 22.50 1.84
N GLN A 203 4.95 23.01 1.51
CA GLN A 203 4.81 24.19 0.66
C GLN A 203 5.31 25.47 1.37
N LEU A 204 5.08 25.60 2.69
CA LEU A 204 5.65 26.69 3.48
C LEU A 204 7.18 26.61 3.57
N LEU A 205 7.77 25.42 3.57
CA LEU A 205 9.24 25.25 3.49
C LEU A 205 9.79 25.79 2.17
N MET A 206 9.09 25.56 1.04
CA MET A 206 9.50 26.13 -0.24
C MET A 206 9.45 27.66 -0.21
N THR A 207 8.39 28.23 0.37
CA THR A 207 8.28 29.70 0.57
C THR A 207 9.32 30.22 1.54
N ALA A 208 9.76 29.41 2.51
CA ALA A 208 10.83 29.77 3.46
C ALA A 208 12.24 29.69 2.84
N GLY A 209 12.37 29.31 1.56
CA GLY A 209 13.64 29.28 0.84
C GLY A 209 14.39 27.95 0.90
N PHE A 210 13.75 26.87 1.35
CA PHE A 210 14.32 25.54 1.19
C PHE A 210 14.12 25.06 -0.24
N ASP A 211 15.15 24.44 -0.82
CA ASP A 211 15.16 24.04 -2.23
C ASP A 211 14.59 22.64 -2.43
N ARG A 212 14.99 21.67 -1.57
CA ARG A 212 14.58 20.28 -1.63
C ARG A 212 14.33 19.73 -0.24
N TYR A 213 13.10 19.34 0.00
CA TYR A 213 12.62 18.74 1.25
C TYR A 213 12.20 17.31 1.03
N PHE A 214 12.48 16.44 2.01
CA PHE A 214 11.77 15.18 2.17
C PHE A 214 11.56 14.82 3.65
N GLN A 215 10.66 13.89 3.90
CA GLN A 215 10.44 13.28 5.20
C GLN A 215 9.86 11.89 5.01
N ILE A 216 10.25 10.92 5.86
CA ILE A 216 9.43 9.71 6.05
C ILE A 216 8.30 10.10 6.99
N ALA A 217 7.23 10.63 6.41
CA ALA A 217 6.18 11.33 7.13
C ALA A 217 5.12 10.36 7.68
N PRO A 218 4.82 10.40 8.99
CA PRO A 218 3.63 9.77 9.52
C PRO A 218 2.40 10.57 9.09
N CYS A 219 1.41 9.87 8.54
CA CYS A 219 0.14 10.42 8.09
C CYS A 219 -1.01 9.70 8.79
N PHE A 220 -2.08 10.44 9.10
CA PHE A 220 -3.21 9.93 9.89
C PHE A 220 -4.52 10.22 9.15
N ARG A 221 -5.31 9.19 8.86
CA ARG A 221 -6.60 9.34 8.21
C ARG A 221 -7.61 8.39 8.84
N ASP A 222 -8.75 8.93 9.28
CA ASP A 222 -9.87 8.13 9.78
C ASP A 222 -10.69 7.62 8.58
N GLU A 223 -10.22 6.53 8.01
CA GLU A 223 -10.78 5.90 6.81
C GLU A 223 -10.87 4.38 6.97
N ASP A 224 -11.75 3.77 6.18
CA ASP A 224 -11.93 2.33 6.18
C ASP A 224 -10.69 1.57 5.70
N ALA A 225 -10.40 0.45 6.36
CA ALA A 225 -9.31 -0.44 5.99
C ALA A 225 -9.54 -1.11 4.64
N ARG A 226 -8.45 -1.26 3.86
CA ARG A 226 -8.38 -2.08 2.64
C ARG A 226 -7.11 -2.93 2.67
N GLY A 227 -6.92 -3.80 1.69
CA GLY A 227 -5.67 -4.56 1.57
C GLY A 227 -4.43 -3.66 1.47
N ASP A 228 -4.54 -2.58 0.72
CA ASP A 228 -3.49 -1.57 0.46
C ASP A 228 -3.61 -0.32 1.33
N ARG A 229 -4.50 -0.29 2.33
CA ARG A 229 -4.74 0.83 3.23
C ARG A 229 -4.94 0.36 4.67
N SER A 230 -4.12 0.87 5.60
CA SER A 230 -4.34 0.74 7.04
C SER A 230 -5.30 1.82 7.53
N PRO A 231 -6.22 1.52 8.43
CA PRO A 231 -6.92 2.57 9.18
C PRO A 231 -5.93 3.27 10.11
N GLY A 232 -6.14 4.54 10.35
CA GLY A 232 -5.30 5.32 11.27
C GLY A 232 -4.01 5.81 10.63
N GLU A 233 -2.86 5.27 11.03
CA GLU A 233 -1.55 5.77 10.60
C GLU A 233 -0.95 4.97 9.43
N PHE A 234 -0.23 5.69 8.57
CA PHE A 234 0.61 5.13 7.51
C PHE A 234 1.78 6.07 7.23
N TYR A 235 2.76 5.63 6.44
CA TYR A 235 3.98 6.40 6.19
C TYR A 235 4.18 6.69 4.72
N GLN A 236 4.60 7.93 4.43
CA GLN A 236 4.94 8.38 3.08
C GLN A 236 6.40 8.84 3.01
N LEU A 237 7.06 8.60 1.88
CA LEU A 237 8.22 9.37 1.47
C LEU A 237 7.69 10.70 0.90
N ASP A 238 7.45 11.67 1.76
CA ASP A 238 6.92 12.96 1.36
C ASP A 238 8.06 13.86 0.85
N MET A 239 7.92 14.46 -0.34
CA MET A 239 8.95 15.32 -0.90
C MET A 239 8.34 16.53 -1.62
N GLU A 240 9.12 17.64 -1.63
CA GLU A 240 8.78 18.87 -2.33
C GLU A 240 10.05 19.55 -2.82
N MET A 241 9.98 20.19 -3.99
CA MET A 241 11.10 20.89 -4.64
C MET A 241 10.66 22.28 -5.07
N ALA A 242 11.44 23.30 -4.71
CA ALA A 242 11.26 24.66 -5.20
C ALA A 242 11.84 24.82 -6.62
N PHE A 243 11.28 25.75 -7.39
CA PHE A 243 11.66 26.04 -8.78
C PHE A 243 11.64 24.81 -9.69
N ALA A 244 10.67 23.91 -9.45
CA ALA A 244 10.57 22.62 -10.11
C ALA A 244 9.27 22.49 -10.92
N THR A 245 9.38 21.71 -11.98
CA THR A 245 8.30 21.24 -12.83
C THR A 245 7.94 19.78 -12.48
N GLN A 246 6.89 19.26 -13.09
CA GLN A 246 6.59 17.81 -12.96
C GLN A 246 7.73 16.92 -13.47
N GLU A 247 8.45 17.34 -14.52
CA GLU A 247 9.57 16.60 -15.11
C GLU A 247 10.72 16.43 -14.12
N ASP A 248 10.98 17.46 -13.29
CA ASP A 248 12.01 17.39 -12.25
C ASP A 248 11.63 16.38 -11.16
N VAL A 249 10.35 16.32 -10.78
CA VAL A 249 9.84 15.31 -9.84
C VAL A 249 9.93 13.91 -10.43
N PHE A 250 9.56 13.75 -11.70
CA PHE A 250 9.64 12.46 -12.40
C PHE A 250 11.07 11.95 -12.46
N ALA A 251 12.02 12.81 -12.87
CA ALA A 251 13.42 12.45 -12.94
C ALA A 251 13.99 11.94 -11.61
N VAL A 252 13.62 12.57 -10.48
CA VAL A 252 14.05 12.11 -9.15
C VAL A 252 13.52 10.71 -8.84
N LEU A 253 12.22 10.46 -9.02
CA LEU A 253 11.65 9.15 -8.67
C LEU A 253 12.04 8.04 -9.66
N GLU A 254 12.22 8.37 -10.93
CA GLU A 254 12.71 7.44 -11.95
C GLU A 254 14.17 7.01 -11.71
N ASP A 255 14.95 7.81 -10.98
CA ASP A 255 16.31 7.45 -10.56
C ASP A 255 16.34 6.76 -9.18
N VAL A 256 15.46 7.15 -8.26
CA VAL A 256 15.42 6.62 -6.88
C VAL A 256 14.77 5.24 -6.78
N LEU A 257 13.59 5.05 -7.40
CA LEU A 257 12.78 3.84 -7.13
C LEU A 257 13.27 2.57 -7.84
N PRO A 258 13.65 2.57 -9.12
CA PRO A 258 14.06 1.34 -9.80
C PRO A 258 15.22 0.59 -9.14
N PRO A 259 16.31 1.25 -8.67
CA PRO A 259 17.37 0.55 -7.95
C PRO A 259 16.91 -0.07 -6.63
N ILE A 260 15.96 0.56 -5.93
CA ILE A 260 15.40 0.05 -4.68
C ILE A 260 14.56 -1.19 -4.98
N PHE A 261 13.70 -1.13 -6.00
CA PHE A 261 12.88 -2.27 -6.42
C PHE A 261 13.74 -3.43 -6.94
N ALA A 262 14.77 -3.14 -7.71
CA ALA A 262 15.72 -4.16 -8.19
C ALA A 262 16.51 -4.82 -7.04
N LYS A 263 16.86 -4.07 -6.00
CA LYS A 263 17.63 -4.57 -4.86
C LYS A 263 16.81 -5.39 -3.88
N PHE A 264 15.59 -4.97 -3.59
CA PHE A 264 14.77 -5.51 -2.51
C PHE A 264 13.57 -6.32 -2.98
N GLY A 265 13.18 -6.19 -4.24
CA GLY A 265 12.06 -6.92 -4.82
C GLY A 265 12.44 -8.32 -5.29
N THR A 266 11.43 -9.13 -5.55
CA THR A 266 11.57 -10.50 -6.07
C THR A 266 11.53 -10.55 -7.60
N TYR A 267 11.08 -9.49 -8.26
CA TYR A 267 10.88 -9.42 -9.71
C TYR A 267 11.83 -8.42 -10.37
N ASN A 268 12.00 -8.54 -11.67
CA ASN A 268 12.75 -7.58 -12.46
C ASN A 268 11.97 -6.27 -12.64
N VAL A 269 12.69 -5.14 -12.66
CA VAL A 269 12.11 -3.85 -13.06
C VAL A 269 12.13 -3.77 -14.58
N ALA A 270 10.93 -3.75 -15.18
CA ALA A 270 10.79 -3.70 -16.64
C ALA A 270 10.83 -2.27 -17.19
N SER A 271 10.42 -1.29 -16.38
CA SER A 271 10.39 0.12 -16.79
C SER A 271 11.78 0.74 -16.76
N SER A 272 12.10 1.49 -17.79
CA SER A 272 13.30 2.36 -17.86
C SER A 272 12.86 3.82 -17.91
N ALA A 273 13.70 4.71 -17.36
CA ALA A 273 13.45 6.15 -17.48
C ALA A 273 13.61 6.63 -18.94
N PRO A 274 12.74 7.52 -19.43
CA PRO A 274 11.55 8.03 -18.79
C PRO A 274 10.43 6.97 -18.76
N PHE A 275 9.69 6.87 -17.64
CA PHE A 275 8.56 5.95 -17.54
C PHE A 275 7.44 6.35 -18.51
N ARG A 276 6.65 5.36 -18.92
CA ARG A 276 5.46 5.59 -19.75
C ARG A 276 4.51 6.57 -19.07
N ARG A 277 4.04 7.58 -19.84
CA ARG A 277 3.03 8.53 -19.42
C ARG A 277 1.72 8.22 -20.09
N VAL A 278 0.65 8.23 -19.33
CA VAL A 278 -0.72 7.99 -19.79
C VAL A 278 -1.59 9.10 -19.23
N ALA A 279 -2.27 9.85 -20.10
CA ALA A 279 -3.22 10.85 -19.65
C ALA A 279 -4.37 10.16 -18.89
N TYR A 280 -4.87 10.78 -17.82
CA TYR A 280 -5.98 10.24 -17.01
C TYR A 280 -7.16 9.78 -17.88
N ARG A 281 -7.58 10.63 -18.83
CA ARG A 281 -8.67 10.30 -19.74
C ARG A 281 -8.39 9.04 -20.57
N ASP A 282 -7.16 8.90 -21.06
CA ASP A 282 -6.75 7.74 -21.85
C ASP A 282 -6.64 6.48 -21.01
N ALA A 283 -6.20 6.61 -19.74
CA ALA A 283 -6.18 5.50 -18.78
C ALA A 283 -7.59 4.98 -18.50
N MET A 284 -8.54 5.89 -18.23
CA MET A 284 -9.94 5.54 -17.99
C MET A 284 -10.62 4.96 -19.24
N GLU A 285 -10.28 5.45 -20.43
CA GLU A 285 -10.86 4.96 -21.68
C GLU A 285 -10.28 3.59 -22.09
N THR A 286 -8.98 3.37 -21.87
CA THR A 286 -8.27 2.16 -22.32
C THR A 286 -8.29 1.03 -21.31
N TYR A 287 -8.15 1.36 -20.02
CA TYR A 287 -8.00 0.37 -18.94
C TYR A 287 -9.17 0.37 -17.95
N GLY A 288 -10.07 1.35 -18.03
CA GLY A 288 -11.16 1.52 -17.07
C GLY A 288 -10.69 1.85 -15.65
N SER A 289 -9.48 2.36 -15.51
CA SER A 289 -8.84 2.67 -14.23
C SER A 289 -7.75 3.71 -14.39
N ASP A 290 -7.63 4.60 -13.41
CA ASP A 290 -6.51 5.53 -13.22
C ASP A 290 -5.26 4.82 -12.62
N LYS A 291 -5.36 3.52 -12.35
CA LYS A 291 -4.29 2.67 -11.79
C LYS A 291 -4.13 1.41 -12.63
N PRO A 292 -3.74 1.53 -13.92
CA PRO A 292 -3.62 0.38 -14.81
C PRO A 292 -2.50 -0.56 -14.36
N ASP A 293 -2.76 -1.86 -14.44
CA ASP A 293 -1.69 -2.86 -14.31
C ASP A 293 -1.13 -3.17 -15.71
N LEU A 294 -0.02 -2.52 -16.04
CA LEU A 294 0.60 -2.66 -17.36
C LEU A 294 1.27 -4.02 -17.61
N ARG A 295 1.29 -4.91 -16.60
CA ARG A 295 1.67 -6.31 -16.80
C ARG A 295 0.61 -7.08 -17.57
N ILE A 296 -0.62 -6.56 -17.60
CA ILE A 296 -1.77 -7.13 -18.31
C ILE A 296 -1.85 -6.48 -19.69
N ASP A 297 -1.88 -7.28 -20.74
CA ASP A 297 -1.95 -6.84 -22.13
C ASP A 297 -3.38 -6.56 -22.65
N LEU A 298 -4.39 -6.68 -21.77
CA LEU A 298 -5.78 -6.44 -22.12
C LEU A 298 -6.13 -4.95 -22.10
N THR A 299 -6.89 -4.52 -23.09
CA THR A 299 -7.44 -3.16 -23.18
C THR A 299 -8.91 -3.19 -23.58
N CYS A 300 -9.66 -2.16 -23.25
CA CYS A 300 -11.04 -2.05 -23.69
C CYS A 300 -11.19 -1.12 -24.89
N LYS A 301 -12.30 -1.28 -25.59
CA LYS A 301 -12.76 -0.41 -26.66
C LYS A 301 -14.18 0.06 -26.39
N ASN A 302 -14.43 1.33 -26.66
CA ASN A 302 -15.75 1.91 -26.62
C ASN A 302 -16.49 1.56 -27.93
N VAL A 303 -17.60 0.87 -27.81
CA VAL A 303 -18.43 0.43 -28.95
C VAL A 303 -19.87 0.94 -28.83
N THR A 304 -20.09 1.95 -28.02
CA THR A 304 -21.42 2.54 -27.71
C THR A 304 -22.25 2.82 -28.94
N SER A 305 -21.63 3.37 -30.01
CA SER A 305 -22.31 3.74 -31.25
C SER A 305 -23.00 2.55 -31.95
N LEU A 306 -22.55 1.33 -31.74
CA LEU A 306 -23.14 0.14 -32.35
C LEU A 306 -24.40 -0.37 -31.62
N PHE A 307 -24.71 0.19 -30.45
CA PHE A 307 -25.74 -0.32 -29.53
C PHE A 307 -26.91 0.65 -29.33
N ALA A 308 -27.01 1.74 -30.13
CA ALA A 308 -28.11 2.68 -30.03
C ALA A 308 -29.48 2.01 -30.21
N GLU A 309 -29.60 1.11 -31.17
CA GLU A 309 -30.83 0.38 -31.54
C GLU A 309 -30.72 -1.13 -31.21
N SER A 310 -29.91 -1.52 -30.23
CA SER A 310 -29.71 -2.94 -29.87
C SER A 310 -31.02 -3.60 -29.46
N GLU A 311 -31.23 -4.84 -29.93
CA GLU A 311 -32.33 -5.70 -29.47
C GLU A 311 -32.16 -6.17 -28.02
N PHE A 312 -30.93 -6.15 -27.51
CA PHE A 312 -30.65 -6.48 -26.12
C PHE A 312 -30.83 -5.24 -25.25
N GLU A 313 -31.93 -5.21 -24.51
CA GLU A 313 -32.37 -4.05 -23.72
C GLU A 313 -31.27 -3.52 -22.77
N ALA A 314 -30.48 -4.41 -22.16
CA ALA A 314 -29.41 -4.03 -21.25
C ALA A 314 -28.26 -3.26 -21.91
N LEU A 315 -28.15 -3.27 -23.25
CA LEU A 315 -27.13 -2.52 -23.99
C LEU A 315 -27.72 -1.35 -24.79
N ARG A 316 -29.04 -1.34 -25.03
CA ARG A 316 -29.70 -0.34 -25.88
C ARG A 316 -29.52 1.07 -25.34
N GLY A 317 -28.87 1.93 -26.12
CA GLY A 317 -28.65 3.35 -25.78
C GLY A 317 -27.76 3.56 -24.55
N GLN A 318 -27.07 2.52 -24.07
CA GLN A 318 -26.14 2.61 -22.96
C GLN A 318 -24.71 2.83 -23.44
N THR A 319 -23.86 3.38 -22.60
CA THR A 319 -22.41 3.29 -22.81
C THR A 319 -22.00 1.82 -22.81
N VAL A 320 -21.36 1.34 -23.88
CA VAL A 320 -20.93 -0.06 -24.02
C VAL A 320 -19.43 -0.12 -24.27
N LYS A 321 -18.73 -0.81 -23.40
CA LYS A 321 -17.28 -1.05 -23.52
C LYS A 321 -17.00 -2.54 -23.55
N MET A 322 -16.04 -2.96 -24.38
CA MET A 322 -15.71 -4.37 -24.59
C MET A 322 -14.22 -4.63 -24.43
N VAL A 323 -13.88 -5.78 -23.89
CA VAL A 323 -12.50 -6.26 -23.68
C VAL A 323 -12.34 -7.58 -24.41
N PRO A 324 -11.57 -7.64 -25.53
CA PRO A 324 -11.21 -8.88 -26.18
C PRO A 324 -10.08 -9.59 -25.40
N VAL A 325 -10.26 -10.87 -25.15
CA VAL A 325 -9.29 -11.76 -24.48
C VAL A 325 -8.98 -12.88 -25.45
N SER A 326 -7.84 -12.79 -26.14
CA SER A 326 -7.40 -13.77 -27.12
C SER A 326 -7.05 -15.11 -26.46
N ASP A 327 -7.10 -16.20 -27.22
CA ASP A 327 -6.68 -17.55 -26.80
C ASP A 327 -7.21 -18.01 -25.42
N CYS A 328 -8.38 -17.48 -25.01
CA CYS A 328 -8.99 -17.78 -23.72
C CYS A 328 -9.47 -19.22 -23.61
N LYS A 329 -8.80 -20.01 -22.78
CA LYS A 329 -9.09 -21.45 -22.52
C LYS A 329 -10.12 -21.68 -21.42
N LEU A 330 -10.67 -20.61 -20.80
CA LEU A 330 -11.66 -20.75 -19.73
C LEU A 330 -12.94 -21.41 -20.20
N THR A 331 -13.46 -22.33 -19.40
CA THR A 331 -14.76 -22.95 -19.58
C THR A 331 -15.89 -21.97 -19.27
N ARG A 332 -17.09 -22.20 -19.80
CA ARG A 332 -18.27 -21.40 -19.49
C ARG A 332 -18.49 -21.22 -17.98
N LYS A 333 -18.37 -22.30 -17.19
CA LYS A 333 -18.54 -22.25 -15.73
C LYS A 333 -17.53 -21.34 -15.05
N GLN A 334 -16.27 -21.33 -15.52
CA GLN A 334 -15.24 -20.45 -15.00
C GLN A 334 -15.50 -18.98 -15.38
N ILE A 335 -15.91 -18.72 -16.63
CA ILE A 335 -16.29 -17.38 -17.10
C ILE A 335 -17.45 -16.84 -16.27
N ASP A 336 -18.54 -17.60 -16.13
CA ASP A 336 -19.72 -17.17 -15.39
C ASP A 336 -19.39 -16.90 -13.90
N LYS A 337 -18.51 -17.71 -13.29
CA LYS A 337 -18.01 -17.47 -11.93
C LYS A 337 -17.23 -16.15 -11.82
N LEU A 338 -16.24 -15.94 -12.70
CA LEU A 338 -15.41 -14.72 -12.67
C LEU A 338 -16.25 -13.46 -12.94
N LEU A 339 -17.25 -13.54 -13.82
CA LEU A 339 -18.20 -12.45 -14.03
C LEU A 339 -19.02 -12.15 -12.79
N GLY A 340 -19.47 -13.16 -12.06
CA GLY A 340 -20.15 -12.98 -10.78
C GLY A 340 -19.25 -12.28 -9.74
N ASP A 341 -17.97 -12.67 -9.65
CA ASP A 341 -16.99 -12.00 -8.78
C ASP A 341 -16.77 -10.53 -9.19
N CYS A 342 -16.73 -10.25 -10.51
CA CYS A 342 -16.63 -8.89 -11.04
C CYS A 342 -17.90 -8.05 -10.76
N GLU A 343 -19.08 -8.63 -10.85
CA GLU A 343 -20.36 -7.96 -10.54
C GLU A 343 -20.39 -7.48 -9.07
N VAL A 344 -19.91 -8.32 -8.14
CA VAL A 344 -19.81 -7.95 -6.71
C VAL A 344 -18.85 -6.76 -6.53
N GLN A 345 -17.72 -6.74 -7.24
CA GLN A 345 -16.72 -5.68 -7.09
C GLN A 345 -17.09 -4.36 -7.78
N SER A 346 -17.71 -4.43 -8.97
CA SER A 346 -18.06 -3.26 -9.77
C SER A 346 -19.44 -2.68 -9.43
N GLY A 347 -20.32 -3.51 -8.84
CA GLY A 347 -21.73 -3.20 -8.64
C GLY A 347 -22.55 -3.24 -9.93
N SER A 348 -22.00 -3.78 -11.03
CA SER A 348 -22.65 -3.81 -12.34
C SER A 348 -22.46 -5.14 -13.04
N LYS A 349 -23.56 -5.65 -13.62
CA LYS A 349 -23.55 -6.90 -14.37
C LYS A 349 -22.75 -6.76 -15.66
N ALA A 350 -21.89 -7.73 -15.93
CA ALA A 350 -21.16 -7.84 -17.18
C ALA A 350 -21.65 -9.05 -18.00
N TYR A 351 -21.40 -8.99 -19.30
CA TYR A 351 -21.81 -10.02 -20.25
C TYR A 351 -20.59 -10.53 -21.02
N TRP A 352 -20.78 -11.57 -21.83
CA TRP A 352 -19.73 -12.12 -22.66
C TRP A 352 -20.27 -12.82 -23.90
N PHE A 353 -19.42 -12.98 -24.91
CA PHE A 353 -19.56 -13.89 -26.04
C PHE A 353 -18.17 -14.37 -26.48
N LYS A 354 -18.10 -15.41 -27.29
CA LYS A 354 -16.85 -15.90 -27.89
C LYS A 354 -16.93 -15.87 -29.40
N MET A 355 -15.80 -15.62 -30.06
CA MET A 355 -15.56 -16.02 -31.44
C MET A 355 -14.86 -17.38 -31.40
N ASP A 356 -15.46 -18.39 -32.03
CA ASP A 356 -14.91 -19.76 -32.10
C ASP A 356 -13.73 -19.85 -33.09
N GLU A 357 -13.18 -21.05 -33.26
CA GLU A 357 -12.08 -21.33 -34.18
C GLU A 357 -12.42 -21.09 -35.66
N ASN A 358 -13.71 -21.14 -36.02
CA ASN A 358 -14.23 -20.95 -37.36
C ASN A 358 -14.69 -19.49 -37.61
N GLY A 359 -14.53 -18.60 -36.63
CA GLY A 359 -14.92 -17.19 -36.72
C GLY A 359 -16.41 -16.93 -36.47
N HIS A 360 -17.16 -17.88 -35.92
CA HIS A 360 -18.56 -17.69 -35.55
C HIS A 360 -18.69 -17.20 -34.10
N LEU A 361 -19.69 -16.34 -33.86
CA LEU A 361 -20.00 -15.88 -32.50
C LEU A 361 -20.87 -16.91 -31.78
N ALA A 362 -20.48 -17.27 -30.55
CA ALA A 362 -21.14 -18.26 -29.74
C ALA A 362 -21.16 -17.91 -28.25
N GLY A 363 -22.12 -18.47 -27.51
CA GLY A 363 -22.23 -18.33 -26.06
C GLY A 363 -22.74 -16.93 -25.60
N GLY A 364 -23.05 -16.80 -24.33
CA GLY A 364 -23.49 -15.55 -23.70
C GLY A 364 -24.54 -14.77 -24.48
N ILE A 365 -24.17 -13.55 -24.87
CA ILE A 365 -25.04 -12.65 -25.65
C ILE A 365 -24.81 -12.71 -27.16
N ALA A 366 -24.12 -13.73 -27.70
CA ALA A 366 -23.75 -13.85 -29.13
C ALA A 366 -24.92 -13.58 -30.07
N LYS A 367 -26.12 -14.12 -29.79
CA LYS A 367 -27.30 -13.94 -30.63
C LYS A 367 -27.72 -12.49 -30.88
N PHE A 368 -27.38 -11.58 -29.96
CA PHE A 368 -27.72 -10.16 -30.06
C PHE A 368 -26.64 -9.32 -30.77
N VAL A 369 -25.45 -9.89 -30.98
CA VAL A 369 -24.32 -9.19 -31.60
C VAL A 369 -23.90 -9.78 -32.95
N THR A 370 -24.50 -10.87 -33.38
CA THR A 370 -24.21 -11.52 -34.67
C THR A 370 -24.51 -10.58 -35.86
N GLY A 371 -25.54 -9.75 -35.75
CA GLY A 371 -25.91 -8.78 -36.82
C GLY A 371 -24.88 -7.67 -37.04
N ILE A 372 -24.00 -7.40 -36.05
CA ILE A 372 -22.94 -6.37 -36.09
C ILE A 372 -21.54 -7.00 -35.96
N GLN A 373 -21.43 -8.29 -36.29
CA GLN A 373 -20.17 -9.06 -36.13
C GLN A 373 -19.03 -8.43 -36.93
N GLN A 374 -19.30 -7.94 -38.13
CA GLN A 374 -18.27 -7.38 -39.02
C GLN A 374 -17.66 -6.12 -38.40
N GLU A 375 -18.49 -5.21 -37.91
CA GLU A 375 -18.07 -3.96 -37.25
C GLU A 375 -17.31 -4.27 -35.97
N LEU A 376 -17.80 -5.19 -35.14
CA LEU A 376 -17.13 -5.62 -33.92
C LEU A 376 -15.76 -6.24 -34.23
N THR A 377 -15.68 -7.08 -35.26
CA THR A 377 -14.39 -7.68 -35.67
C THR A 377 -13.37 -6.62 -36.05
N GLN A 378 -13.80 -5.59 -36.76
CA GLN A 378 -12.91 -4.49 -37.17
C GLN A 378 -12.46 -3.62 -35.97
N ILE A 379 -13.38 -3.25 -35.07
CA ILE A 379 -13.09 -2.35 -33.93
C ILE A 379 -12.22 -3.05 -32.88
N LEU A 380 -12.55 -4.33 -32.59
CA LEU A 380 -11.91 -5.10 -31.53
C LEU A 380 -10.72 -5.93 -32.04
N ASP A 381 -10.40 -5.92 -33.34
CA ASP A 381 -9.40 -6.81 -33.98
C ASP A 381 -9.63 -8.29 -33.59
N LEU A 382 -10.91 -8.73 -33.67
CA LEU A 382 -11.27 -10.07 -33.22
C LEU A 382 -10.61 -11.15 -34.07
N LYS A 383 -9.99 -12.10 -33.39
CA LYS A 383 -9.37 -13.31 -33.93
C LYS A 383 -10.12 -14.56 -33.48
N PRO A 384 -10.00 -15.69 -34.19
CA PRO A 384 -10.51 -16.95 -33.69
C PRO A 384 -10.08 -17.24 -32.25
N ASN A 385 -10.93 -17.90 -31.47
CA ASN A 385 -10.71 -18.24 -30.06
C ASN A 385 -10.65 -17.05 -29.09
N THR A 386 -11.24 -15.90 -29.46
CA THR A 386 -11.32 -14.72 -28.58
C THR A 386 -12.59 -14.73 -27.74
N LEU A 387 -12.43 -14.60 -26.41
CA LEU A 387 -13.51 -14.24 -25.49
C LEU A 387 -13.68 -12.72 -25.49
N VAL A 388 -14.89 -12.21 -25.64
CA VAL A 388 -15.18 -10.78 -25.51
C VAL A 388 -16.01 -10.56 -24.24
N LEU A 389 -15.50 -9.74 -23.34
CA LEU A 389 -16.18 -9.32 -22.13
C LEU A 389 -16.90 -7.98 -22.43
N VAL A 390 -18.10 -7.80 -21.90
CA VAL A 390 -18.97 -6.67 -22.22
C VAL A 390 -19.47 -6.02 -20.95
N ALA A 391 -19.20 -4.74 -20.79
CA ALA A 391 -19.74 -3.90 -19.72
C ALA A 391 -20.64 -2.81 -20.31
N ALA A 392 -21.74 -2.48 -19.63
CA ALA A 392 -22.69 -1.48 -20.09
C ALA A 392 -23.23 -0.59 -18.98
N GLY A 393 -23.75 0.58 -19.36
CA GLY A 393 -24.38 1.56 -18.47
C GLY A 393 -23.41 2.56 -17.84
N ALA A 394 -23.86 3.30 -16.84
CA ALA A 394 -23.06 4.34 -16.15
C ALA A 394 -21.77 3.78 -15.52
N ALA A 395 -21.80 2.55 -15.03
CA ALA A 395 -20.64 1.90 -14.41
C ALA A 395 -19.72 1.17 -15.42
N ALA A 396 -19.95 1.28 -16.72
CA ALA A 396 -19.21 0.53 -17.75
C ALA A 396 -17.68 0.70 -17.62
N THR A 397 -17.20 1.92 -17.39
CA THR A 397 -15.77 2.22 -17.24
C THR A 397 -15.18 1.51 -16.03
N LYS A 398 -15.80 1.63 -14.84
CA LYS A 398 -15.36 0.92 -13.63
C LYS A 398 -15.41 -0.60 -13.81
N SER A 399 -16.46 -1.10 -14.46
CA SER A 399 -16.65 -2.53 -14.70
C SER A 399 -15.56 -3.11 -15.60
N VAL A 400 -15.16 -2.43 -16.69
CA VAL A 400 -14.05 -2.93 -17.53
C VAL A 400 -12.71 -2.96 -16.80
N GLY A 401 -12.44 -2.01 -15.89
CA GLY A 401 -11.24 -2.07 -15.06
C GLY A 401 -11.16 -3.34 -14.21
N VAL A 402 -12.29 -3.71 -13.57
CA VAL A 402 -12.40 -4.96 -12.80
C VAL A 402 -12.26 -6.18 -13.72
N LEU A 403 -12.90 -6.18 -14.90
CA LEU A 403 -12.81 -7.26 -15.88
C LEU A 403 -11.38 -7.47 -16.37
N ILE A 404 -10.68 -6.41 -16.77
CA ILE A 404 -9.28 -6.47 -17.24
C ILE A 404 -8.39 -7.10 -16.15
N LYS A 405 -8.48 -6.61 -14.93
CA LYS A 405 -7.68 -7.13 -13.80
C LYS A 405 -7.98 -8.60 -13.51
N THR A 406 -9.27 -8.97 -13.46
CA THR A 406 -9.69 -10.32 -13.09
C THR A 406 -9.36 -11.35 -14.18
N PHE A 407 -9.70 -11.04 -15.43
CA PHE A 407 -9.48 -11.96 -16.55
C PHE A 407 -8.01 -11.97 -17.01
N GLY A 408 -7.30 -10.84 -16.95
CA GLY A 408 -5.86 -10.79 -17.19
C GLY A 408 -5.07 -11.69 -16.24
N ALA A 409 -5.43 -11.71 -14.95
CA ALA A 409 -4.81 -12.60 -13.97
C ALA A 409 -5.19 -14.08 -14.13
N ALA A 410 -6.42 -14.38 -14.64
CA ALA A 410 -6.97 -15.72 -14.76
C ALA A 410 -6.64 -16.41 -16.09
N CYS A 411 -6.46 -15.64 -17.18
CA CYS A 411 -6.16 -16.17 -18.51
C CYS A 411 -4.64 -16.28 -18.70
N GLU A 412 -4.20 -17.48 -19.06
CA GLU A 412 -2.78 -17.75 -19.33
C GLU A 412 -2.25 -16.88 -20.48
N GLY A 413 -1.08 -16.30 -20.32
CA GLY A 413 -0.41 -15.47 -21.34
C GLY A 413 -0.74 -13.98 -21.30
N HIS A 414 -1.78 -13.54 -20.57
CA HIS A 414 -2.22 -12.15 -20.54
C HIS A 414 -1.63 -11.32 -19.41
N MET A 415 -0.86 -11.91 -18.50
CA MET A 415 -0.21 -11.20 -17.39
C MET A 415 1.19 -11.74 -17.16
N ASP A 416 2.19 -10.87 -17.28
CA ASP A 416 3.56 -11.16 -16.85
C ASP A 416 3.71 -10.87 -15.34
N LYS A 417 3.70 -11.92 -14.53
CA LYS A 417 3.71 -11.82 -13.07
C LYS A 417 5.07 -11.52 -12.46
N GLU A 418 6.15 -11.67 -13.24
CA GLU A 418 7.53 -11.64 -12.73
C GLU A 418 8.24 -10.30 -13.00
N ARG A 419 7.49 -9.21 -13.08
CA ARG A 419 8.07 -7.88 -13.29
C ARG A 419 7.39 -6.79 -12.47
N TYR A 420 8.14 -5.72 -12.20
CA TYR A 420 7.62 -4.42 -11.77
C TYR A 420 7.54 -3.50 -12.98
N GLU A 421 6.39 -2.92 -13.22
CA GLU A 421 6.18 -2.00 -14.31
C GLU A 421 5.54 -0.71 -13.82
N PHE A 422 6.29 0.39 -13.98
CA PHE A 422 5.88 1.73 -13.56
C PHE A 422 5.27 2.50 -14.72
N CYS A 423 4.33 3.36 -14.42
CA CYS A 423 3.86 4.41 -15.31
C CYS A 423 3.41 5.64 -14.53
N TRP A 424 3.42 6.76 -15.22
CA TRP A 424 2.80 7.99 -14.75
C TRP A 424 1.41 8.12 -15.33
N ILE A 425 0.43 8.45 -14.48
CA ILE A 425 -0.86 8.96 -14.91
C ILE A 425 -0.80 10.47 -14.75
N VAL A 426 -1.12 11.20 -15.81
CA VAL A 426 -0.97 12.66 -15.87
C VAL A 426 -2.27 13.32 -16.34
N ASP A 427 -2.34 14.64 -16.32
CA ASP A 427 -3.47 15.43 -16.82
C ASP A 427 -4.81 15.06 -16.16
N PHE A 428 -4.81 14.99 -14.83
CA PHE A 428 -6.02 14.74 -14.06
C PHE A 428 -7.03 15.87 -14.25
N PRO A 429 -8.36 15.58 -14.24
CA PRO A 429 -9.37 16.63 -14.21
C PRO A 429 -9.22 17.45 -12.92
N MET A 430 -9.34 18.78 -13.04
CA MET A 430 -9.29 19.65 -11.86
C MET A 430 -10.60 19.65 -11.10
N TYR A 431 -11.71 19.53 -11.82
CA TYR A 431 -13.06 19.59 -11.29
C TYR A 431 -13.89 18.38 -11.69
N GLU A 432 -14.86 18.05 -10.85
CA GLU A 432 -15.88 17.04 -11.10
C GLU A 432 -17.24 17.50 -10.56
N ILE A 433 -18.29 16.79 -10.89
CA ILE A 433 -19.60 16.98 -10.24
C ILE A 433 -19.66 16.01 -9.06
N GLY A 434 -19.76 16.54 -7.84
CA GLY A 434 -19.86 15.73 -6.64
C GLY A 434 -21.10 14.83 -6.65
N ASP A 435 -20.94 13.56 -6.36
CA ASP A 435 -22.02 12.57 -6.39
C ASP A 435 -23.17 12.90 -5.41
N GLU A 436 -22.84 13.44 -4.25
CA GLU A 436 -23.83 13.79 -3.21
C GLU A 436 -24.37 15.22 -3.39
N SER A 437 -23.49 16.17 -3.71
CA SER A 437 -23.85 17.58 -3.80
C SER A 437 -24.50 17.94 -5.13
N GLY A 438 -24.20 17.21 -6.22
CA GLY A 438 -24.56 17.57 -7.59
C GLY A 438 -23.93 18.89 -8.07
N GLN A 439 -22.88 19.36 -7.38
CA GLN A 439 -22.23 20.64 -7.63
C GLN A 439 -20.81 20.44 -8.14
N LEU A 440 -20.25 21.49 -8.77
CA LEU A 440 -18.85 21.51 -9.15
C LEU A 440 -17.97 21.49 -7.89
N GLU A 441 -17.06 20.52 -7.80
CA GLU A 441 -16.10 20.32 -6.72
C GLU A 441 -14.71 20.06 -7.29
N PHE A 442 -13.67 20.19 -6.46
CA PHE A 442 -12.34 19.73 -6.85
C PHE A 442 -12.31 18.19 -6.92
N CYS A 443 -11.80 17.67 -8.04
CA CYS A 443 -11.73 16.22 -8.25
C CYS A 443 -10.76 15.51 -7.29
N HIS A 444 -9.59 16.12 -7.03
CA HIS A 444 -8.54 15.56 -6.16
C HIS A 444 -7.94 16.65 -5.26
N ASN A 445 -6.72 17.12 -5.56
CA ASN A 445 -6.00 18.08 -4.72
C ASN A 445 -6.30 19.54 -5.15
N PRO A 446 -6.95 20.35 -4.31
CA PRO A 446 -7.29 21.73 -4.63
C PRO A 446 -6.08 22.65 -4.81
N PHE A 447 -4.90 22.21 -4.34
CA PHE A 447 -3.65 22.99 -4.44
C PHE A 447 -2.84 22.69 -5.70
N SER A 448 -3.39 21.94 -6.64
CA SER A 448 -2.75 21.68 -7.92
C SER A 448 -2.87 22.90 -8.86
N MET A 449 -1.84 23.15 -9.65
CA MET A 449 -1.87 24.18 -10.67
C MET A 449 -2.83 23.78 -11.79
N PRO A 450 -3.81 24.63 -12.18
CA PRO A 450 -4.61 24.37 -13.36
C PRO A 450 -3.73 24.45 -14.61
N SER A 451 -3.83 23.47 -15.50
CA SER A 451 -3.11 23.50 -16.78
C SER A 451 -3.61 24.65 -17.64
N GLY A 452 -2.71 25.59 -17.92
CA GLY A 452 -3.06 26.87 -18.57
C GLY A 452 -3.25 28.05 -17.61
N GLY A 453 -3.05 27.84 -16.31
CA GLY A 453 -2.98 28.90 -15.29
C GLY A 453 -4.26 29.72 -15.16
N LEU A 454 -4.13 31.04 -14.91
CA LEU A 454 -5.24 31.95 -14.68
C LEU A 454 -6.18 32.04 -15.89
N GLU A 455 -5.64 32.05 -17.12
CA GLU A 455 -6.42 32.28 -18.35
C GLU A 455 -7.50 31.21 -18.57
N VAL A 456 -7.22 29.94 -18.27
CA VAL A 456 -8.19 28.84 -18.41
C VAL A 456 -9.35 28.99 -17.43
N LEU A 457 -9.06 29.45 -16.20
CA LEU A 457 -10.08 29.70 -15.16
C LEU A 457 -10.98 30.87 -15.54
N LEU A 458 -10.41 31.96 -16.08
CA LEU A 458 -11.16 33.11 -16.57
C LEU A 458 -12.05 32.76 -17.77
N LYS A 459 -11.60 31.88 -18.66
CA LYS A 459 -12.45 31.37 -19.76
C LYS A 459 -13.65 30.58 -19.23
N ALA A 460 -13.42 29.74 -18.21
CA ALA A 460 -14.51 28.99 -17.60
C ALA A 460 -15.50 29.90 -16.88
N GLU A 461 -15.03 30.92 -16.15
CA GLU A 461 -15.89 31.94 -15.51
C GLU A 461 -16.76 32.67 -16.51
N ARG A 462 -16.21 33.03 -17.69
CA ARG A 462 -16.96 33.68 -18.77
C ARG A 462 -17.88 32.73 -19.55
N GLY A 463 -17.87 31.43 -19.23
CA GLY A 463 -18.66 30.41 -19.92
C GLY A 463 -18.14 30.07 -21.33
N GLU A 464 -16.88 30.41 -21.65
CA GLU A 464 -16.25 30.11 -22.92
C GLU A 464 -15.83 28.64 -23.03
N ILE A 465 -15.56 28.00 -21.89
CA ILE A 465 -15.25 26.56 -21.76
C ILE A 465 -16.00 25.97 -20.59
N ASP A 466 -16.25 24.66 -20.64
CA ASP A 466 -16.80 23.91 -19.52
C ASP A 466 -15.73 23.70 -18.46
N PRO A 467 -15.93 24.06 -17.17
CA PRO A 467 -14.99 23.81 -16.09
C PRO A 467 -14.55 22.34 -15.99
N LEU A 468 -15.41 21.39 -16.34
CA LEU A 468 -15.10 19.94 -16.33
C LEU A 468 -14.03 19.54 -17.37
N THR A 469 -13.69 20.43 -18.31
CA THR A 469 -12.62 20.20 -19.29
C THR A 469 -11.25 20.68 -18.82
N ILE A 470 -11.19 21.39 -17.68
CA ILE A 470 -9.94 21.89 -17.12
C ILE A 470 -9.19 20.73 -16.47
N THR A 471 -7.94 20.55 -16.88
CA THR A 471 -6.99 19.63 -16.24
C THR A 471 -6.11 20.35 -15.22
N ALA A 472 -5.57 19.61 -14.29
CA ALA A 472 -4.55 20.07 -13.36
C ALA A 472 -3.20 19.41 -13.68
N ASP A 473 -2.10 20.11 -13.37
CA ASP A 473 -0.74 19.57 -13.45
C ASP A 473 -0.51 18.61 -12.26
N GLN A 474 -1.36 17.61 -12.18
CA GLN A 474 -1.39 16.54 -11.20
C GLN A 474 -0.95 15.23 -11.84
N TYR A 475 -0.29 14.39 -11.06
CA TYR A 475 0.26 13.13 -11.54
C TYR A 475 0.30 12.09 -10.45
N ASP A 476 0.04 10.83 -10.84
CA ASP A 476 0.17 9.66 -9.98
C ASP A 476 1.24 8.71 -10.53
N LEU A 477 2.05 8.17 -9.64
CA LEU A 477 2.96 7.06 -9.97
C LEU A 477 2.27 5.74 -9.66
N VAL A 478 2.11 4.92 -10.68
CA VAL A 478 1.49 3.59 -10.57
C VAL A 478 2.52 2.50 -10.84
N CYS A 479 2.49 1.44 -10.03
CA CYS A 479 3.26 0.22 -10.28
C CYS A 479 2.35 -1.00 -10.10
N ASN A 480 2.27 -1.84 -11.12
CA ASN A 480 1.54 -3.10 -11.05
C ASN A 480 0.07 -2.95 -10.60
N GLY A 481 -0.62 -1.91 -11.06
CA GLY A 481 -2.00 -1.65 -10.68
C GLY A 481 -2.20 -1.08 -9.28
N VAL A 482 -1.13 -0.64 -8.62
CA VAL A 482 -1.15 0.03 -7.32
C VAL A 482 -0.67 1.45 -7.48
N GLU A 483 -1.47 2.43 -7.05
CA GLU A 483 -1.04 3.81 -6.89
C GLU A 483 0.01 3.87 -5.77
N LEU A 484 1.25 4.06 -6.14
CA LEU A 484 2.32 4.24 -5.16
C LEU A 484 2.33 5.65 -4.60
N SER A 485 1.94 6.64 -5.41
CA SER A 485 2.09 8.04 -5.05
C SER A 485 1.18 8.93 -5.87
N SER A 486 0.75 10.03 -5.26
CA SER A 486 0.10 11.17 -5.92
C SER A 486 0.90 12.44 -5.66
N GLY A 487 0.96 13.32 -6.67
CA GLY A 487 1.68 14.57 -6.62
C GLY A 487 1.11 15.63 -7.56
N ALA A 488 1.65 16.84 -7.49
CA ALA A 488 1.26 17.93 -8.38
C ALA A 488 2.35 19.01 -8.46
N VAL A 489 2.34 19.76 -9.55
CA VAL A 489 2.85 21.14 -9.55
C VAL A 489 1.87 21.98 -8.73
N ARG A 490 2.36 22.75 -7.79
CA ARG A 490 1.49 23.45 -6.84
C ARG A 490 1.03 24.79 -7.37
N ASN A 491 -0.22 25.09 -7.07
CA ASN A 491 -0.75 26.44 -7.26
C ASN A 491 -0.15 27.34 -6.17
N HIS A 492 0.83 28.16 -6.54
CA HIS A 492 1.59 29.03 -5.65
C HIS A 492 1.25 30.50 -5.82
N ASP A 493 0.36 30.81 -6.76
CA ASP A 493 -0.11 32.17 -7.06
C ASP A 493 -1.45 32.42 -6.33
N PRO A 494 -1.53 33.43 -5.43
CA PRO A 494 -2.76 33.71 -4.69
C PRO A 494 -3.93 34.11 -5.60
N GLU A 495 -3.71 34.75 -6.76
CA GLU A 495 -4.78 35.12 -7.69
C GLU A 495 -5.35 33.88 -8.37
N ILE A 496 -4.50 32.97 -8.85
CA ILE A 496 -4.92 31.68 -9.43
C ILE A 496 -5.63 30.85 -8.37
N MET A 497 -5.11 30.81 -7.13
CA MET A 497 -5.70 30.08 -6.04
C MET A 497 -7.13 30.55 -5.73
N VAL A 498 -7.32 31.86 -5.54
CA VAL A 498 -8.64 32.43 -5.30
C VAL A 498 -9.59 32.12 -6.46
N LYS A 499 -9.16 32.33 -7.70
CA LYS A 499 -9.99 32.08 -8.88
C LYS A 499 -10.40 30.62 -9.03
N ALA A 500 -9.49 29.69 -8.72
CA ALA A 500 -9.80 28.24 -8.74
C ALA A 500 -10.87 27.88 -7.71
N PHE A 501 -10.81 28.47 -6.52
CA PHE A 501 -11.80 28.24 -5.46
C PHE A 501 -13.14 28.95 -5.75
N GLU A 502 -13.15 30.12 -6.41
CA GLU A 502 -14.37 30.80 -6.80
C GLU A 502 -15.27 29.97 -7.73
N LEU A 503 -14.67 29.17 -8.63
CA LEU A 503 -15.42 28.26 -9.51
C LEU A 503 -16.22 27.22 -8.72
N VAL A 504 -15.72 26.79 -7.56
CA VAL A 504 -16.43 25.89 -6.62
C VAL A 504 -17.17 26.67 -5.51
N ARG A 505 -17.43 27.96 -5.73
CA ARG A 505 -18.23 28.86 -4.86
C ARG A 505 -17.59 29.16 -3.50
N LEU A 506 -16.28 29.08 -3.39
CA LEU A 506 -15.51 29.49 -2.23
C LEU A 506 -14.73 30.77 -2.57
N GLY A 507 -15.13 31.89 -1.99
CA GLY A 507 -14.48 33.17 -2.27
C GLY A 507 -13.13 33.35 -1.54
N GLU A 508 -12.48 34.49 -1.80
CA GLU A 508 -11.18 34.83 -1.20
C GLU A 508 -11.20 34.77 0.33
N GLU A 509 -12.28 35.21 0.98
CA GLU A 509 -12.42 35.17 2.43
C GLU A 509 -12.53 33.72 2.97
N ASP A 510 -13.11 32.80 2.19
CA ASP A 510 -13.14 31.37 2.55
C ASP A 510 -11.72 30.77 2.45
N VAL A 511 -10.98 31.12 1.41
CA VAL A 511 -9.58 30.70 1.23
C VAL A 511 -8.71 31.19 2.37
N LYS A 512 -8.81 32.49 2.72
CA LYS A 512 -8.09 33.10 3.86
C LYS A 512 -8.43 32.44 5.19
N LYS A 513 -9.69 32.07 5.39
CA LYS A 513 -10.15 31.41 6.62
C LYS A 513 -9.70 29.96 6.71
N LYS A 514 -9.76 29.21 5.60
CA LYS A 514 -9.41 27.81 5.57
C LYS A 514 -7.90 27.56 5.52
N PHE A 515 -7.15 28.41 4.81
CA PHE A 515 -5.71 28.27 4.55
C PHE A 515 -4.92 29.55 4.84
N PRO A 516 -5.05 30.13 6.03
CA PRO A 516 -4.49 31.47 6.32
C PRO A 516 -2.97 31.52 6.15
N ALA A 517 -2.25 30.48 6.58
CA ALA A 517 -0.81 30.41 6.50
C ALA A 517 -0.30 30.34 5.06
N MET A 518 -0.93 29.49 4.23
CA MET A 518 -0.56 29.33 2.82
C MET A 518 -0.88 30.57 2.01
N TYR A 519 -2.11 31.09 2.13
CA TYR A 519 -2.50 32.32 1.42
C TYR A 519 -1.55 33.48 1.73
N ASN A 520 -1.29 33.72 3.01
CA ASN A 520 -0.36 34.79 3.41
C ASN A 520 1.05 34.54 2.89
N ALA A 521 1.57 33.32 2.97
CA ALA A 521 2.90 32.98 2.49
C ALA A 521 3.03 33.22 0.98
N PHE A 522 2.03 32.85 0.20
CA PHE A 522 2.05 33.07 -1.25
C PHE A 522 1.99 34.55 -1.62
N CYS A 523 1.31 35.38 -0.83
CA CYS A 523 1.32 36.83 -1.01
C CYS A 523 2.71 37.46 -0.76
N TYR A 524 3.64 36.78 -0.09
CA TYR A 524 5.02 37.20 0.07
C TYR A 524 5.97 36.68 -1.03
N GLY A 525 5.45 36.07 -2.07
CA GLY A 525 6.24 35.62 -3.22
C GLY A 525 6.74 34.19 -3.08
N ALA A 526 5.84 33.21 -3.16
CA ALA A 526 6.21 31.81 -3.20
C ALA A 526 6.87 31.43 -4.54
N PRO A 527 7.91 30.60 -4.54
CA PRO A 527 8.48 30.08 -5.78
C PRO A 527 7.52 29.08 -6.44
N PRO A 528 7.57 28.86 -7.75
CA PRO A 528 7.00 27.66 -8.36
C PRO A 528 7.57 26.42 -7.65
N HIS A 529 6.72 25.47 -7.29
CA HIS A 529 7.17 24.25 -6.60
C HIS A 529 6.30 23.07 -6.95
N ALA A 530 6.88 21.87 -6.81
CA ALA A 530 6.24 20.61 -7.15
C ALA A 530 6.70 19.51 -6.20
N GLY A 531 5.84 18.55 -5.96
CA GLY A 531 6.17 17.43 -5.08
C GLY A 531 5.25 16.24 -5.23
N ILE A 532 5.58 15.21 -4.48
CA ILE A 532 4.88 13.92 -4.51
C ILE A 532 5.11 13.20 -3.18
N ALA A 533 4.27 12.21 -2.86
CA ALA A 533 4.34 11.50 -1.59
C ALA A 533 4.16 9.97 -1.74
N PRO A 534 5.20 9.23 -2.21
CA PRO A 534 5.15 7.77 -2.29
C PRO A 534 4.83 7.10 -0.96
N GLY A 535 3.82 6.22 -0.96
CA GLY A 535 3.43 5.42 0.19
C GLY A 535 4.47 4.35 0.50
N VAL A 536 5.19 4.48 1.63
CA VAL A 536 6.21 3.51 2.06
C VAL A 536 5.59 2.12 2.25
N ASP A 537 4.42 2.06 2.86
CA ASP A 537 3.75 0.79 3.15
C ASP A 537 3.33 0.06 1.87
N ARG A 538 2.81 0.76 0.87
CA ARG A 538 2.47 0.20 -0.45
C ARG A 538 3.70 -0.30 -1.20
N MET A 539 4.80 0.46 -1.19
CA MET A 539 6.06 0.02 -1.80
C MET A 539 6.57 -1.27 -1.16
N VAL A 540 6.64 -1.32 0.17
CA VAL A 540 7.13 -2.50 0.90
C VAL A 540 6.21 -3.70 0.68
N MET A 541 4.88 -3.51 0.64
CA MET A 541 3.91 -4.56 0.32
C MET A 541 4.19 -5.19 -1.05
N LEU A 542 4.42 -4.37 -2.07
CA LEU A 542 4.76 -4.87 -3.42
C LEU A 542 6.11 -5.62 -3.43
N LEU A 543 7.13 -5.08 -2.76
CA LEU A 543 8.47 -5.68 -2.69
C LEU A 543 8.45 -7.02 -1.94
N ALA A 544 7.62 -7.14 -0.89
CA ALA A 544 7.42 -8.36 -0.13
C ALA A 544 6.53 -9.39 -0.84
N GLY A 545 5.82 -9.00 -1.91
CA GLY A 545 4.83 -9.84 -2.58
C GLY A 545 3.60 -10.14 -1.72
N GLU A 546 3.28 -9.27 -0.74
CA GLU A 546 2.14 -9.43 0.15
C GLU A 546 0.87 -8.79 -0.42
N SER A 547 -0.28 -9.34 -0.08
CA SER A 547 -1.59 -8.83 -0.49
C SER A 547 -2.21 -7.83 0.49
N SER A 548 -1.58 -7.65 1.66
CA SER A 548 -2.04 -6.74 2.71
C SER A 548 -0.87 -6.00 3.35
N ILE A 549 -1.02 -4.69 3.53
CA ILE A 549 -0.01 -3.87 4.23
C ILE A 549 0.13 -4.24 5.71
N ARG A 550 -0.85 -4.91 6.31
CA ARG A 550 -0.75 -5.39 7.71
C ARG A 550 0.36 -6.43 7.91
N GLU A 551 0.75 -7.13 6.83
CA GLU A 551 1.88 -8.08 6.90
C GLU A 551 3.24 -7.39 6.98
N ILE A 552 3.35 -6.12 6.58
CA ILE A 552 4.61 -5.36 6.56
C ILE A 552 4.69 -4.29 7.67
N ILE A 553 3.63 -4.12 8.45
CA ILE A 553 3.59 -3.19 9.59
C ILE A 553 3.87 -3.98 10.88
N PRO A 554 4.79 -3.51 11.77
CA PRO A 554 5.13 -4.26 12.99
C PRO A 554 3.92 -4.50 13.90
N PHE A 555 3.14 -3.47 14.17
CA PHE A 555 1.96 -3.49 15.05
C PHE A 555 0.77 -2.82 14.35
N PRO A 556 0.12 -3.51 13.40
CA PRO A 556 -0.99 -2.93 12.66
C PRO A 556 -2.29 -2.98 13.46
N MET A 557 -3.16 -2.03 13.22
CA MET A 557 -4.58 -2.13 13.62
C MET A 557 -5.30 -3.20 12.79
N ASN A 558 -6.39 -3.74 13.34
CA ASN A 558 -7.29 -4.61 12.59
C ASN A 558 -8.15 -3.80 11.60
N LYS A 559 -9.00 -4.47 10.82
CA LYS A 559 -9.90 -3.82 9.86
C LYS A 559 -10.92 -2.85 10.49
N ASN A 560 -11.17 -2.94 11.79
CA ASN A 560 -12.09 -2.08 12.53
C ASN A 560 -11.38 -0.92 13.25
N ALA A 561 -10.14 -0.59 12.86
CA ALA A 561 -9.31 0.44 13.47
C ALA A 561 -9.02 0.22 14.97
N GLN A 562 -8.80 -1.05 15.37
CA GLN A 562 -8.49 -1.42 16.75
C GLN A 562 -7.09 -2.03 16.84
N ASP A 563 -6.30 -1.60 17.81
CA ASP A 563 -5.11 -2.31 18.27
C ASP A 563 -5.53 -3.29 19.38
N ILE A 564 -5.75 -4.54 19.01
CA ILE A 564 -6.23 -5.59 19.92
C ILE A 564 -5.19 -5.92 21.00
N MET A 565 -3.91 -5.78 20.69
CA MET A 565 -2.82 -6.11 21.63
C MET A 565 -2.72 -5.06 22.74
N MET A 566 -2.84 -3.78 22.40
CA MET A 566 -2.74 -2.66 23.34
C MET A 566 -4.11 -2.23 23.88
N GLY A 567 -5.21 -2.77 23.33
CA GLY A 567 -6.57 -2.39 23.74
C GLY A 567 -6.93 -0.94 23.35
N ALA A 568 -6.55 -0.52 22.15
CA ALA A 568 -6.89 0.81 21.64
C ALA A 568 -7.94 0.71 20.50
N PRO A 569 -8.92 1.61 20.42
CA PRO A 569 -9.23 2.68 21.39
C PRO A 569 -9.74 2.13 22.71
N SER A 570 -9.55 2.87 23.82
CA SER A 570 -10.00 2.50 25.16
C SER A 570 -10.75 3.65 25.82
N THR A 571 -11.53 3.33 26.84
CA THR A 571 -12.17 4.32 27.70
C THR A 571 -11.12 5.12 28.48
N VAL A 572 -11.49 6.33 28.89
CA VAL A 572 -10.66 7.22 29.71
C VAL A 572 -11.36 7.53 31.04
N GLU A 573 -10.60 7.91 32.05
CA GLU A 573 -11.14 8.29 33.33
C GLU A 573 -11.93 9.60 33.25
N GLN A 574 -13.02 9.74 34.04
CA GLN A 574 -13.81 10.97 34.08
C GLN A 574 -12.95 12.20 34.39
N LYS A 575 -11.97 12.07 35.27
CA LYS A 575 -11.02 13.15 35.57
C LYS A 575 -10.31 13.69 34.32
N GLN A 576 -9.93 12.81 33.38
CA GLN A 576 -9.27 13.22 32.13
C GLN A 576 -10.25 14.00 31.24
N LEU A 577 -11.51 13.58 31.17
CA LEU A 577 -12.56 14.30 30.44
C LEU A 577 -12.83 15.69 31.06
N ASP A 578 -12.90 15.77 32.39
CA ASP A 578 -13.09 17.03 33.11
C ASP A 578 -11.95 18.01 32.88
N GLU A 579 -10.69 17.51 32.90
CA GLU A 579 -9.50 18.33 32.61
C GLU A 579 -9.47 18.84 31.16
N LEU A 580 -10.09 18.14 30.23
CA LEU A 580 -10.21 18.51 28.83
C LEU A 580 -11.45 19.36 28.54
N HIS A 581 -12.34 19.55 29.52
CA HIS A 581 -13.63 20.25 29.39
C HIS A 581 -14.53 19.66 28.29
N ILE A 582 -14.57 18.31 28.18
CA ILE A 582 -15.39 17.57 27.22
C ILE A 582 -16.25 16.54 27.93
N ALA A 583 -17.36 16.15 27.30
CA ALA A 583 -18.25 15.11 27.78
C ALA A 583 -18.56 14.14 26.64
N ILE A 584 -18.74 12.87 26.99
CA ILE A 584 -19.24 11.86 26.07
C ILE A 584 -20.77 12.01 26.00
N VAL A 585 -21.29 12.14 24.78
CA VAL A 585 -22.73 12.25 24.53
C VAL A 585 -23.15 11.00 23.75
N GLY A 586 -24.09 10.23 24.30
CA GLY A 586 -24.56 8.96 23.73
C GLY A 586 -24.28 7.76 24.64
N GLU A 587 -24.75 6.60 24.21
CA GLU A 587 -24.47 5.33 24.90
C GLU A 587 -23.05 4.90 24.61
N VAL A 588 -22.30 4.56 25.66
CA VAL A 588 -20.97 3.92 25.55
C VAL A 588 -21.21 2.41 25.59
N GLU A 589 -20.84 1.70 24.55
CA GLU A 589 -20.81 0.24 24.61
C GLU A 589 -19.79 -0.17 25.69
N GLU A 590 -20.23 -0.89 26.71
CA GLU A 590 -19.32 -1.50 27.67
C GLU A 590 -18.65 -2.72 27.01
N ASP A 591 -17.32 -2.77 27.03
CA ASP A 591 -16.50 -3.87 26.49
C ASP A 591 -16.73 -5.22 27.23
#